data_8fcfa266ead872ab8872869eb53ff376
#
_entry.id   8fcfa266ead872ab8872869eb53ff376
#
_cell.length_a   1.000
_cell.length_b   1.000
_cell.length_c   1.000
_cell.angle_alpha   90.00
_cell.angle_beta   90.00
_cell.angle_gamma   90.00
#
_symmetry.space_group_name_H-M   'P 1'
#
loop_
_entity.id
_entity.type
_entity.pdbx_description
1 polymer ?
#
loop_
_entity_poly.entity_id
_entity_poly.type
_entity_poly.pdbx_seq_one_letter_code
_entity_poly.pdbx_strand_id
1 'polypeptide(L)'
;MRKTEKKSIAVIDDEVQMLKVIGRYVTETLKQKNMTDKINVRLFCMAEEFLESVKKDEKYLAVFSDIEMDTMNGIELGKWLNKKHAQEKGEAIPLIFITSHEEFAIESYRLDAYQYILKEEMKVRIPEVLRNILQQRREEEDSYRVLETIEGMQKIRYGDILYIQKAKGKKYVEYYTQDKVYREQINMKTLWEELQHRDFVYADRSCLVNIEKVIQIHGMEFELSGGVRIRIARRHLMELKECVRQYWERKKRYHGI
;
A
#
# COMPACT_ATOMS: atom_id res chain seq x y z
N MET A 1 5.50 -21.55 9.92
CA MET A 1 4.47 -20.51 10.01
C MET A 1 5.15 -19.22 10.46
N ARG A 2 5.37 -18.25 9.56
CA ARG A 2 5.88 -16.91 9.95
C ARG A 2 4.77 -16.22 10.76
N LYS A 3 5.06 -15.79 12.00
CA LYS A 3 4.24 -14.81 12.70
C LYS A 3 4.29 -13.53 11.85
N THR A 4 3.22 -13.22 11.15
CA THR A 4 3.02 -11.87 10.61
C THR A 4 3.02 -10.92 11.80
N GLU A 5 4.01 -10.03 11.90
CA GLU A 5 4.03 -8.99 12.91
C GLU A 5 2.75 -8.18 12.81
N LYS A 6 1.97 -8.18 13.89
CA LYS A 6 0.76 -7.38 13.96
C LYS A 6 1.15 -5.90 13.94
N LYS A 7 0.68 -5.18 12.94
CA LYS A 7 0.79 -3.71 12.92
C LYS A 7 -0.15 -3.11 13.97
N SER A 8 0.16 -1.92 14.47
CA SER A 8 -0.63 -1.24 15.48
C SER A 8 -1.15 0.11 14.99
N ILE A 9 -2.23 0.59 15.56
CA ILE A 9 -2.67 1.98 15.50
C ILE A 9 -2.47 2.58 16.88
N ALA A 10 -1.76 3.69 16.96
CA ALA A 10 -1.59 4.43 18.21
C ALA A 10 -2.69 5.47 18.39
N VAL A 11 -3.15 5.63 19.62
CA VAL A 11 -4.00 6.72 20.08
C VAL A 11 -3.30 7.36 21.28
N ILE A 12 -3.10 8.67 21.23
CA ILE A 12 -2.35 9.43 22.24
C ILE A 12 -3.19 10.62 22.70
N ASP A 13 -3.50 10.69 23.97
CA ASP A 13 -4.28 11.75 24.60
C ASP A 13 -4.08 11.64 26.12
N ASP A 14 -3.72 12.72 26.81
CA ASP A 14 -3.48 12.72 28.26
C ASP A 14 -4.78 12.61 29.06
N GLU A 15 -5.93 12.94 28.44
CA GLU A 15 -7.24 12.68 29.02
C GLU A 15 -7.66 11.22 28.83
N VAL A 16 -7.58 10.40 29.88
CA VAL A 16 -7.94 8.97 29.86
C VAL A 16 -9.36 8.71 29.31
N GLN A 17 -10.30 9.62 29.53
CA GLN A 17 -11.66 9.47 29.00
C GLN A 17 -11.68 9.64 27.48
N MET A 18 -11.00 10.64 26.96
CA MET A 18 -10.89 10.92 25.53
C MET A 18 -10.14 9.79 24.82
N LEU A 19 -9.01 9.35 25.39
CA LEU A 19 -8.24 8.20 24.93
C LEU A 19 -9.11 6.95 24.71
N LYS A 20 -10.02 6.63 25.66
CA LYS A 20 -10.97 5.52 25.54
C LYS A 20 -12.02 5.74 24.44
N VAL A 21 -12.50 6.97 24.29
CA VAL A 21 -13.52 7.31 23.25
C VAL A 21 -12.91 7.16 21.86
N ILE A 22 -11.74 7.75 21.62
CA ILE A 22 -11.03 7.64 20.34
C ILE A 22 -10.69 6.17 20.05
N GLY A 23 -10.11 5.46 21.03
CA GLY A 23 -9.78 4.04 20.91
C GLY A 23 -10.98 3.15 20.57
N ARG A 24 -12.17 3.49 21.09
CA ARG A 24 -13.43 2.82 20.74
C ARG A 24 -13.80 3.04 19.27
N TYR A 25 -13.79 4.29 18.75
CA TYR A 25 -14.10 4.56 17.35
C TYR A 25 -13.15 3.84 16.38
N VAL A 26 -11.86 3.83 16.69
CA VAL A 26 -10.84 3.08 15.94
C VAL A 26 -11.16 1.58 15.96
N THR A 27 -11.41 1.02 17.15
CA THR A 27 -11.69 -0.43 17.32
C THR A 27 -12.99 -0.84 16.60
N GLU A 28 -14.05 -0.06 16.71
CA GLU A 28 -15.33 -0.33 16.04
C GLU A 28 -15.16 -0.31 14.50
N THR A 29 -14.38 0.62 13.99
CA THR A 29 -14.06 0.70 12.54
C THR A 29 -13.28 -0.53 12.07
N LEU A 30 -12.29 -1.00 12.86
CA LEU A 30 -11.54 -2.21 12.57
C LEU A 30 -12.43 -3.46 12.60
N LYS A 31 -13.38 -3.55 13.54
CA LYS A 31 -14.38 -4.63 13.60
C LYS A 31 -15.24 -4.68 12.36
N GLN A 32 -15.77 -3.54 11.91
CA GLN A 32 -16.57 -3.44 10.68
C GLN A 32 -15.80 -3.90 9.42
N LYS A 33 -14.48 -3.81 9.44
CA LYS A 33 -13.58 -4.24 8.35
C LYS A 33 -12.99 -5.64 8.55
N ASN A 34 -13.35 -6.36 9.61
CA ASN A 34 -12.79 -7.67 9.97
C ASN A 34 -11.24 -7.64 10.10
N MET A 35 -10.70 -6.56 10.69
CA MET A 35 -9.25 -6.32 10.79
C MET A 35 -8.70 -6.45 12.22
N THR A 36 -9.56 -6.72 13.23
CA THR A 36 -9.15 -6.79 14.65
C THR A 36 -8.13 -7.88 14.97
N ASP A 37 -8.12 -8.96 14.18
CA ASP A 37 -7.12 -10.01 14.35
C ASP A 37 -5.74 -9.64 13.77
N LYS A 38 -5.71 -8.65 12.87
CA LYS A 38 -4.52 -8.22 12.12
C LYS A 38 -3.89 -6.95 12.66
N ILE A 39 -4.69 -6.08 13.30
CA ILE A 39 -4.27 -4.75 13.76
C ILE A 39 -4.61 -4.59 15.23
N ASN A 40 -3.64 -4.16 16.02
CA ASN A 40 -3.83 -3.81 17.42
C ASN A 40 -4.13 -2.31 17.56
N VAL A 41 -4.92 -1.94 18.56
CA VAL A 41 -5.06 -0.53 18.99
C VAL A 41 -4.29 -0.36 20.29
N ARG A 42 -3.35 0.56 20.31
CA ARG A 42 -2.53 0.91 21.47
C ARG A 42 -2.86 2.30 21.95
N LEU A 43 -3.10 2.42 23.24
CA LEU A 43 -3.47 3.65 23.91
C LEU A 43 -2.28 4.16 24.72
N PHE A 44 -1.95 5.42 24.62
CA PHE A 44 -0.83 6.07 25.31
C PHE A 44 -1.33 7.35 25.98
N CYS A 45 -1.06 7.52 27.25
CA CYS A 45 -1.38 8.75 27.97
C CYS A 45 -0.31 9.85 27.76
N MET A 46 0.85 9.49 27.21
CA MET A 46 1.96 10.40 26.94
C MET A 46 2.62 10.08 25.59
N ALA A 47 3.04 11.12 24.88
CA ALA A 47 3.74 10.96 23.61
C ALA A 47 5.08 10.20 23.76
N GLU A 48 5.77 10.39 24.86
CA GLU A 48 7.05 9.73 25.17
C GLU A 48 6.93 8.22 25.24
N GLU A 49 5.84 7.69 25.80
CA GLU A 49 5.60 6.23 25.85
C GLU A 49 5.43 5.67 24.42
N PHE A 50 4.73 6.38 23.56
CA PHE A 50 4.61 6.02 22.16
C PHE A 50 6.00 6.05 21.47
N LEU A 51 6.80 7.11 21.68
CA LEU A 51 8.14 7.21 21.11
C LEU A 51 9.04 6.06 21.56
N GLU A 52 8.98 5.65 22.82
CA GLU A 52 9.71 4.49 23.32
C GLU A 52 9.31 3.19 22.61
N SER A 53 8.02 3.04 22.30
CA SER A 53 7.54 1.87 21.55
C SER A 53 8.05 1.87 20.10
N VAL A 54 8.11 3.04 19.46
CA VAL A 54 8.67 3.19 18.11
C VAL A 54 10.17 2.91 18.09
N LYS A 55 10.92 3.32 19.12
CA LYS A 55 12.36 2.98 19.26
C LYS A 55 12.60 1.49 19.44
N LYS A 56 11.64 0.75 20.01
CA LYS A 56 11.64 -0.72 20.14
C LYS A 56 11.21 -1.45 18.85
N ASP A 57 11.17 -0.75 17.72
CA ASP A 57 10.84 -1.25 16.39
C ASP A 57 9.38 -1.69 16.21
N GLU A 58 8.46 -1.24 17.09
CA GLU A 58 7.03 -1.48 16.87
C GLU A 58 6.53 -0.74 15.63
N LYS A 59 5.74 -1.43 14.81
CA LYS A 59 5.24 -0.90 13.53
C LYS A 59 3.84 -0.33 13.68
N TYR A 60 3.67 0.92 13.26
CA TYR A 60 2.40 1.63 13.32
C TYR A 60 1.85 1.92 11.93
N LEU A 61 0.55 1.71 11.75
CA LEU A 61 -0.20 2.05 10.53
C LEU A 61 -0.64 3.51 10.52
N ALA A 62 -0.94 4.05 11.69
CA ALA A 62 -1.37 5.43 11.89
C ALA A 62 -1.22 5.82 13.36
N VAL A 63 -1.15 7.11 13.61
CA VAL A 63 -1.14 7.72 14.94
C VAL A 63 -2.26 8.75 14.99
N PHE A 64 -3.18 8.60 15.94
CA PHE A 64 -4.17 9.61 16.32
C PHE A 64 -3.66 10.28 17.60
N SER A 65 -3.41 11.57 17.58
CA SER A 65 -2.82 12.29 18.71
C SER A 65 -3.60 13.57 19.02
N ASP A 66 -3.83 13.84 20.29
CA ASP A 66 -4.15 15.21 20.68
C ASP A 66 -2.96 16.11 20.39
N ILE A 67 -3.22 17.40 20.23
CA ILE A 67 -2.19 18.42 20.09
C ILE A 67 -1.77 18.92 21.47
N GLU A 68 -2.72 19.23 22.35
CA GLU A 68 -2.44 19.72 23.68
C GLU A 68 -2.32 18.57 24.66
N MET A 69 -1.11 18.35 25.15
CA MET A 69 -0.75 17.34 26.17
C MET A 69 0.29 17.93 27.12
N ASP A 70 0.31 17.44 28.35
CA ASP A 70 1.08 18.03 29.46
C ASP A 70 2.61 18.10 29.23
N THR A 71 3.22 17.11 28.60
CA THR A 71 4.68 17.02 28.47
C THR A 71 5.16 17.33 27.05
N MET A 72 5.02 16.40 26.12
CA MET A 72 5.30 16.62 24.70
C MET A 72 3.99 16.81 23.97
N ASN A 73 3.80 17.97 23.35
CA ASN A 73 2.61 18.24 22.56
C ASN A 73 2.62 17.51 21.21
N GLY A 74 1.43 17.39 20.57
CA GLY A 74 1.28 16.69 19.29
C GLY A 74 2.08 17.30 18.14
N ILE A 75 2.34 18.60 18.15
CA ILE A 75 3.17 19.28 17.15
C ILE A 75 4.64 18.86 17.27
N GLU A 76 5.16 18.74 18.49
CA GLU A 76 6.53 18.25 18.75
C GLU A 76 6.66 16.80 18.35
N LEU A 77 5.64 15.99 18.63
CA LEU A 77 5.55 14.61 18.17
C LEU A 77 5.61 14.52 16.63
N GLY A 78 4.85 15.36 15.92
CA GLY A 78 4.87 15.43 14.46
C GLY A 78 6.25 15.79 13.90
N LYS A 79 6.93 16.79 14.47
CA LYS A 79 8.31 17.16 14.12
C LYS A 79 9.26 16.00 14.30
N TRP A 80 9.12 15.25 15.38
CA TRP A 80 9.95 14.06 15.63
C TRP A 80 9.71 12.95 14.60
N LEU A 81 8.45 12.63 14.29
CA LEU A 81 8.08 11.62 13.29
C LEU A 81 8.65 11.97 11.91
N ASN A 82 8.53 13.23 11.47
CA ASN A 82 9.07 13.71 10.21
C ASN A 82 10.61 13.59 10.15
N LYS A 83 11.29 13.96 11.24
CA LYS A 83 12.75 13.82 11.33
C LYS A 83 13.18 12.35 11.25
N LYS A 84 12.48 11.45 11.94
CA LYS A 84 12.75 10.01 11.90
C LYS A 84 12.52 9.46 10.48
N HIS A 85 11.41 9.80 9.84
CA HIS A 85 11.11 9.39 8.47
C HIS A 85 12.21 9.82 7.47
N ALA A 86 12.68 11.08 7.56
CA ALA A 86 13.76 11.59 6.71
C ALA A 86 15.09 10.83 6.91
N GLN A 87 15.37 10.34 8.11
CA GLN A 87 16.61 9.61 8.43
C GLN A 87 16.56 8.14 7.99
N GLU A 88 15.43 7.45 8.17
CA GLU A 88 15.33 6.00 7.98
C GLU A 88 14.88 5.57 6.59
N LYS A 89 14.49 6.51 5.70
CA LYS A 89 13.94 6.22 4.35
C LYS A 89 12.82 5.17 4.36
N GLY A 90 12.15 5.00 5.51
CA GLY A 90 11.01 4.11 5.68
C GLY A 90 9.71 4.74 5.19
N GLU A 91 8.60 4.03 5.33
CA GLU A 91 7.27 4.60 5.09
C GLU A 91 6.91 5.57 6.22
N ALA A 92 6.40 6.77 5.88
CA ALA A 92 5.90 7.72 6.86
C ALA A 92 4.70 7.12 7.63
N ILE A 93 4.66 7.36 8.93
CA ILE A 93 3.51 6.97 9.74
C ILE A 93 2.47 8.11 9.63
N PRO A 94 1.27 7.87 9.05
CA PRO A 94 0.22 8.89 8.98
C PRO A 94 -0.11 9.41 10.38
N LEU A 95 0.08 10.72 10.59
CA LEU A 95 -0.27 11.41 11.82
C LEU A 95 -1.59 12.14 11.64
N ILE A 96 -2.55 11.85 12.50
CA ILE A 96 -3.87 12.48 12.54
C ILE A 96 -4.01 13.21 13.86
N PHE A 97 -4.21 14.51 13.80
CA PHE A 97 -4.49 15.30 14.97
C PHE A 97 -5.99 15.25 15.34
N ILE A 98 -6.27 15.12 16.62
CA ILE A 98 -7.62 15.20 17.19
C ILE A 98 -7.59 16.22 18.34
N THR A 99 -8.18 17.38 18.14
CA THR A 99 -8.08 18.48 19.12
C THR A 99 -9.38 19.27 19.21
N SER A 100 -9.54 20.02 20.30
CA SER A 100 -10.63 20.99 20.46
C SER A 100 -10.31 22.36 19.85
N HIS A 101 -9.08 22.61 19.40
CA HIS A 101 -8.54 23.89 19.00
C HIS A 101 -8.40 24.02 17.50
N GLU A 102 -9.09 24.99 16.87
CA GLU A 102 -9.01 25.23 15.42
C GLU A 102 -7.72 25.94 14.98
N GLU A 103 -7.09 26.68 15.88
CA GLU A 103 -5.92 27.53 15.59
C GLU A 103 -4.68 26.77 15.14
N PHE A 104 -4.54 25.49 15.50
CA PHE A 104 -3.40 24.67 15.11
C PHE A 104 -3.52 24.07 13.69
N ALA A 105 -4.62 24.30 12.98
CA ALA A 105 -4.82 23.73 11.64
C ALA A 105 -3.71 24.13 10.64
N ILE A 106 -3.24 25.40 10.69
CA ILE A 106 -2.16 25.87 9.81
C ILE A 106 -0.83 25.19 10.17
N GLU A 107 -0.55 24.97 11.45
CA GLU A 107 0.69 24.33 11.90
C GLU A 107 0.70 22.84 11.56
N SER A 108 -0.44 22.16 11.68
CA SER A 108 -0.60 20.77 11.27
C SER A 108 -0.34 20.56 9.76
N TYR A 109 -0.77 21.50 8.92
CA TYR A 109 -0.49 21.48 7.48
C TYR A 109 1.02 21.60 7.18
N ARG A 110 1.76 22.44 7.93
CA ARG A 110 3.22 22.58 7.78
C ARG A 110 4.00 21.33 8.19
N LEU A 111 3.37 20.44 8.95
CA LEU A 111 3.93 19.17 9.40
C LEU A 111 3.58 17.99 8.46
N ASP A 112 2.90 18.25 7.33
CA ASP A 112 2.36 17.21 6.47
C ASP A 112 1.51 16.19 7.25
N ALA A 113 0.75 16.67 8.25
CA ALA A 113 -0.19 15.81 8.97
C ALA A 113 -1.20 15.22 7.98
N TYR A 114 -1.46 13.92 8.11
CA TYR A 114 -2.38 13.22 7.22
C TYR A 114 -3.80 13.78 7.29
N GLN A 115 -4.23 14.15 8.50
CA GLN A 115 -5.53 14.77 8.74
C GLN A 115 -5.53 15.59 10.05
N TYR A 116 -6.47 16.54 10.10
CA TYR A 116 -6.82 17.32 11.28
C TYR A 116 -8.31 17.13 11.56
N ILE A 117 -8.67 16.77 12.79
CA ILE A 117 -10.03 16.44 13.20
C ILE A 117 -10.37 17.20 14.47
N LEU A 118 -11.48 17.94 14.48
CA LEU A 118 -12.00 18.52 15.72
C LEU A 118 -12.64 17.44 16.59
N LYS A 119 -12.47 17.53 17.93
CA LYS A 119 -13.01 16.53 18.87
C LYS A 119 -14.53 16.34 18.72
N GLU A 120 -15.27 17.35 18.31
CA GLU A 120 -16.72 17.29 18.04
C GLU A 120 -17.08 16.49 16.79
N GLU A 121 -16.17 16.38 15.80
CA GLU A 121 -16.37 15.64 14.55
C GLU A 121 -15.84 14.21 14.60
N MET A 122 -15.10 13.81 15.63
CA MET A 122 -14.36 12.54 15.69
C MET A 122 -15.21 11.30 15.43
N LYS A 123 -16.49 11.31 15.84
CA LYS A 123 -17.43 10.20 15.64
C LYS A 123 -17.59 9.84 14.16
N VAL A 124 -17.58 10.83 13.27
CA VAL A 124 -17.75 10.65 11.82
C VAL A 124 -16.39 10.56 11.13
N ARG A 125 -15.45 11.44 11.51
CA ARG A 125 -14.19 11.61 10.80
C ARG A 125 -13.18 10.49 11.07
N ILE A 126 -13.09 9.96 12.31
CA ILE A 126 -12.16 8.86 12.61
C ILE A 126 -12.45 7.63 11.74
N PRO A 127 -13.71 7.11 11.65
CA PRO A 127 -14.01 6.00 10.75
C PRO A 127 -13.71 6.28 9.28
N GLU A 128 -13.95 7.50 8.80
CA GLU A 128 -13.67 7.88 7.41
C GLU A 128 -12.16 7.85 7.12
N VAL A 129 -11.38 8.56 7.92
CA VAL A 129 -9.91 8.65 7.78
C VAL A 129 -9.26 7.29 7.89
N LEU A 130 -9.67 6.48 8.88
CA LEU A 130 -9.12 5.14 9.06
C LEU A 130 -9.44 4.22 7.87
N ARG A 131 -10.66 4.29 7.31
CA ARG A 131 -10.99 3.54 6.09
C ARG A 131 -10.09 3.91 4.91
N ASN A 132 -9.82 5.21 4.72
CA ASN A 132 -8.94 5.68 3.64
C ASN A 132 -7.51 5.17 3.82
N ILE A 133 -6.96 5.25 5.04
CA ILE A 133 -5.61 4.70 5.34
C ILE A 133 -5.55 3.20 5.06
N LEU A 134 -6.54 2.44 5.51
CA LEU A 134 -6.56 0.99 5.30
C LEU A 134 -6.71 0.63 3.82
N GLN A 135 -7.48 1.40 3.05
CA GLN A 135 -7.63 1.21 1.62
C GLN A 135 -6.32 1.52 0.88
N GLN A 136 -5.68 2.66 1.14
CA GLN A 136 -4.38 3.02 0.55
C GLN A 136 -3.32 1.96 0.83
N ARG A 137 -3.24 1.46 2.09
CA ARG A 137 -2.31 0.40 2.45
C ARG A 137 -2.57 -0.91 1.71
N ARG A 138 -3.83 -1.27 1.54
CA ARG A 138 -4.21 -2.44 0.76
C ARG A 138 -3.81 -2.29 -0.71
N GLU A 139 -4.08 -1.13 -1.31
CA GLU A 139 -3.69 -0.84 -2.69
C GLU A 139 -2.16 -0.88 -2.86
N GLU A 140 -1.40 -0.36 -1.88
CA GLU A 140 0.06 -0.46 -1.86
C GLU A 140 0.54 -1.90 -1.72
N GLU A 141 0.01 -2.68 -0.77
CA GLU A 141 0.34 -4.10 -0.59
C GLU A 141 -0.02 -4.91 -1.84
N ASP A 142 -1.18 -4.65 -2.43
CA ASP A 142 -1.62 -5.25 -3.67
C ASP A 142 -0.79 -4.79 -4.89
N SER A 143 -0.03 -3.70 -4.78
CA SER A 143 0.81 -3.21 -5.88
C SER A 143 2.13 -3.95 -6.05
N TYR A 144 2.50 -4.81 -5.10
CA TYR A 144 3.79 -5.51 -5.08
C TYR A 144 3.63 -7.03 -5.00
N ARG A 145 4.61 -7.74 -5.59
CA ARG A 145 4.87 -9.15 -5.36
C ARG A 145 6.13 -9.34 -4.54
N VAL A 146 6.10 -10.23 -3.57
CA VAL A 146 7.29 -10.68 -2.85
C VAL A 146 7.77 -11.98 -3.49
N LEU A 147 8.98 -11.95 -4.03
CA LEU A 147 9.64 -13.09 -4.68
C LEU A 147 10.58 -13.76 -3.69
N GLU A 148 10.51 -15.09 -3.59
CA GLU A 148 11.54 -15.89 -2.91
C GLU A 148 12.59 -16.28 -3.94
N THR A 149 13.75 -15.64 -3.89
CA THR A 149 14.87 -15.87 -4.80
C THR A 149 16.05 -16.54 -4.08
N ILE A 150 17.02 -17.03 -4.85
CA ILE A 150 18.27 -17.61 -4.28
C ILE A 150 19.04 -16.55 -3.46
N GLU A 151 18.91 -15.27 -3.83
CA GLU A 151 19.57 -14.14 -3.17
C GLU A 151 18.80 -13.63 -1.93
N GLY A 152 17.67 -14.28 -1.59
CA GLY A 152 16.77 -13.88 -0.51
C GLY A 152 15.44 -13.35 -1.01
N MET A 153 14.70 -12.65 -0.15
CA MET A 153 13.40 -12.07 -0.49
C MET A 153 13.56 -10.74 -1.21
N GLN A 154 12.89 -10.59 -2.35
CA GLN A 154 12.87 -9.36 -3.14
C GLN A 154 11.43 -8.92 -3.37
N LYS A 155 11.19 -7.60 -3.38
CA LYS A 155 9.88 -7.00 -3.64
C LYS A 155 9.90 -6.38 -5.04
N ILE A 156 8.93 -6.71 -5.88
CA ILE A 156 8.76 -6.16 -7.23
C ILE A 156 7.36 -5.55 -7.36
N ARG A 157 7.26 -4.35 -7.90
CA ARG A 157 5.96 -3.74 -8.20
C ARG A 157 5.36 -4.40 -9.43
N TYR A 158 4.08 -4.73 -9.38
CA TYR A 158 3.39 -5.25 -10.56
C TYR A 158 3.43 -4.26 -11.74
N GLY A 159 3.33 -2.96 -11.45
CA GLY A 159 3.45 -1.90 -12.44
C GLY A 159 4.84 -1.78 -13.10
N ASP A 160 5.90 -2.35 -12.55
CA ASP A 160 7.24 -2.36 -13.15
C ASP A 160 7.46 -3.57 -14.07
N ILE A 161 6.62 -4.60 -13.96
CA ILE A 161 6.74 -5.81 -14.76
C ILE A 161 6.22 -5.53 -16.18
N LEU A 162 7.06 -5.76 -17.17
CA LEU A 162 6.70 -5.70 -18.59
C LEU A 162 6.00 -6.99 -19.03
N TYR A 163 6.64 -8.12 -18.74
CA TYR A 163 6.14 -9.47 -19.02
C TYR A 163 6.81 -10.50 -18.12
N ILE A 164 6.19 -11.67 -18.06
CA ILE A 164 6.69 -12.81 -17.28
C ILE A 164 6.84 -13.99 -18.23
N GLN A 165 8.02 -14.60 -18.25
CA GLN A 165 8.33 -15.71 -19.15
C GLN A 165 8.71 -16.96 -18.37
N LYS A 166 8.14 -18.10 -18.73
CA LYS A 166 8.63 -19.39 -18.24
C LYS A 166 10.00 -19.67 -18.83
N ALA A 167 11.02 -19.84 -18.00
CA ALA A 167 12.35 -20.18 -18.44
C ALA A 167 12.37 -21.59 -19.07
N LYS A 168 12.87 -21.68 -20.31
CA LYS A 168 12.88 -22.93 -21.08
C LYS A 168 13.70 -24.02 -20.37
N GLY A 169 13.05 -25.18 -20.12
CA GLY A 169 13.70 -26.32 -19.43
C GLY A 169 13.98 -26.11 -17.94
N LYS A 170 13.47 -25.02 -17.34
CA LYS A 170 13.67 -24.72 -15.92
C LYS A 170 12.37 -24.78 -15.12
N LYS A 171 12.49 -24.84 -13.79
CA LYS A 171 11.36 -24.88 -12.84
C LYS A 171 11.05 -23.48 -12.25
N TYR A 172 11.47 -22.41 -12.91
CA TYR A 172 11.21 -21.04 -12.48
C TYR A 172 10.66 -20.19 -13.63
N VAL A 173 10.06 -19.07 -13.26
CA VAL A 173 9.65 -18.02 -14.17
C VAL A 173 10.58 -16.81 -14.02
N GLU A 174 10.67 -16.01 -15.07
CA GLU A 174 11.44 -14.77 -15.10
C GLU A 174 10.49 -13.59 -15.27
N TYR A 175 10.64 -12.59 -14.40
CA TYR A 175 9.92 -11.32 -14.46
C TYR A 175 10.83 -10.28 -15.07
N TYR A 176 10.44 -9.77 -16.21
CA TYR A 176 11.19 -8.77 -16.95
C TYR A 176 10.67 -7.38 -16.64
N THR A 177 11.53 -6.50 -16.14
CA THR A 177 11.30 -5.07 -15.98
C THR A 177 12.16 -4.29 -16.97
N GLN A 178 12.13 -2.96 -16.95
CA GLN A 178 13.04 -2.16 -17.79
C GLN A 178 14.51 -2.34 -17.41
N ASP A 179 14.80 -2.51 -16.10
CA ASP A 179 16.16 -2.43 -15.57
C ASP A 179 16.71 -3.80 -15.14
N LYS A 180 15.85 -4.75 -14.80
CA LYS A 180 16.26 -5.99 -14.13
C LYS A 180 15.36 -7.18 -14.47
N VAL A 181 15.93 -8.39 -14.38
CA VAL A 181 15.19 -9.65 -14.47
C VAL A 181 15.20 -10.33 -13.10
N TYR A 182 14.02 -10.66 -12.60
CA TYR A 182 13.85 -11.39 -11.35
C TYR A 182 13.47 -12.83 -11.65
N ARG A 183 13.78 -13.76 -10.73
CA ARG A 183 13.49 -15.18 -10.89
C ARG A 183 12.74 -15.70 -9.67
N GLU A 184 11.68 -16.48 -9.91
CA GLU A 184 10.90 -17.12 -8.86
C GLU A 184 10.63 -18.58 -9.19
N GLN A 185 10.78 -19.44 -8.19
CA GLN A 185 10.51 -20.86 -8.34
C GLN A 185 9.01 -21.15 -8.19
N ILE A 186 8.24 -20.81 -9.21
CA ILE A 186 6.79 -21.01 -9.30
C ILE A 186 6.43 -21.56 -10.68
N ASN A 187 5.33 -22.32 -10.78
CA ASN A 187 4.80 -22.72 -12.08
C ASN A 187 3.82 -21.68 -12.64
N MET A 188 3.70 -21.63 -13.98
CA MET A 188 2.86 -20.64 -14.67
C MET A 188 1.37 -20.73 -14.31
N LYS A 189 0.86 -21.91 -13.97
CA LYS A 189 -0.55 -22.09 -13.61
C LYS A 189 -0.84 -21.45 -12.26
N THR A 190 -0.04 -21.76 -11.24
CA THR A 190 -0.15 -21.15 -9.90
C THR A 190 0.02 -19.64 -9.99
N LEU A 191 1.02 -19.17 -10.73
CA LEU A 191 1.23 -17.74 -10.95
C LEU A 191 0.03 -17.07 -11.60
N TRP A 192 -0.59 -17.69 -12.60
CA TRP A 192 -1.79 -17.17 -13.24
C TRP A 192 -2.99 -17.07 -12.28
N GLU A 193 -3.20 -18.09 -11.45
CA GLU A 193 -4.25 -18.09 -10.43
C GLU A 193 -4.12 -16.89 -9.47
N GLU A 194 -2.88 -16.48 -9.18
CA GLU A 194 -2.60 -15.29 -8.35
C GLU A 194 -2.74 -13.97 -9.13
N LEU A 195 -2.49 -13.97 -10.44
CA LEU A 195 -2.48 -12.77 -11.28
C LEU A 195 -3.78 -12.50 -12.04
N GLN A 196 -4.75 -13.43 -12.04
CA GLN A 196 -5.96 -13.34 -12.87
C GLN A 196 -6.85 -12.10 -12.57
N HIS A 197 -6.69 -11.47 -11.41
CA HIS A 197 -7.40 -10.24 -11.03
C HIS A 197 -6.60 -8.96 -11.33
N ARG A 198 -5.46 -9.10 -12.03
CA ARG A 198 -4.57 -8.01 -12.41
C ARG A 198 -4.53 -7.86 -13.92
N ASP A 199 -3.93 -6.78 -14.37
CA ASP A 199 -3.85 -6.45 -15.80
C ASP A 199 -2.76 -7.28 -16.54
N PHE A 200 -2.74 -8.62 -16.33
CA PHE A 200 -1.89 -9.56 -17.06
C PHE A 200 -2.71 -10.46 -17.98
N VAL A 201 -2.14 -10.81 -19.14
CA VAL A 201 -2.75 -11.71 -20.11
C VAL A 201 -1.72 -12.68 -20.68
N TYR A 202 -2.15 -13.89 -21.07
CA TYR A 202 -1.31 -14.84 -21.78
C TYR A 202 -1.08 -14.42 -23.23
N ALA A 203 0.14 -14.04 -23.61
CA ALA A 203 0.52 -13.90 -25.01
C ALA A 203 0.67 -15.28 -25.68
N ASP A 204 1.23 -16.25 -24.94
CA ASP A 204 1.26 -17.67 -25.27
C ASP A 204 1.27 -18.53 -23.98
N ARG A 205 1.37 -19.87 -24.12
CA ARG A 205 1.35 -20.82 -22.99
C ARG A 205 2.49 -20.62 -21.97
N SER A 206 3.50 -19.82 -22.30
CA SER A 206 4.71 -19.63 -21.50
C SER A 206 5.00 -18.18 -21.17
N CYS A 207 4.20 -17.25 -21.67
CA CYS A 207 4.42 -15.82 -21.54
C CYS A 207 3.14 -15.09 -21.09
N LEU A 208 3.24 -14.34 -19.98
CA LEU A 208 2.23 -13.40 -19.51
C LEU A 208 2.73 -11.98 -19.77
N VAL A 209 1.88 -11.14 -20.34
CA VAL A 209 2.18 -9.73 -20.63
C VAL A 209 1.34 -8.83 -19.77
N ASN A 210 1.94 -7.78 -19.23
CA ASN A 210 1.24 -6.71 -18.53
C ASN A 210 0.56 -5.78 -19.55
N ILE A 211 -0.78 -5.77 -19.57
CA ILE A 211 -1.57 -4.94 -20.51
C ILE A 211 -1.26 -3.45 -20.32
N GLU A 212 -1.00 -3.02 -19.09
CA GLU A 212 -0.63 -1.62 -18.78
C GLU A 212 0.60 -1.15 -19.57
N LYS A 213 1.51 -2.05 -19.88
CA LYS A 213 2.77 -1.79 -20.60
C LYS A 213 2.65 -1.89 -22.10
N VAL A 214 1.50 -2.34 -22.62
CA VAL A 214 1.27 -2.44 -24.06
C VAL A 214 1.04 -1.04 -24.64
N ILE A 215 1.91 -0.63 -25.57
CA ILE A 215 1.82 0.63 -26.28
C ILE A 215 1.06 0.43 -27.58
N GLN A 216 1.35 -0.68 -28.28
CA GLN A 216 0.78 -0.97 -29.58
C GLN A 216 0.64 -2.47 -29.82
N ILE A 217 -0.34 -2.86 -30.64
CA ILE A 217 -0.44 -4.22 -31.19
C ILE A 217 -0.21 -4.12 -32.70
N HIS A 218 0.88 -4.71 -33.16
CA HIS A 218 1.21 -4.73 -34.58
C HIS A 218 1.21 -6.16 -35.12
N GLY A 219 0.24 -6.47 -35.98
CA GLY A 219 0.08 -7.83 -36.48
C GLY A 219 -0.17 -8.86 -35.37
N MET A 220 0.79 -9.73 -35.12
CA MET A 220 0.78 -10.76 -34.08
C MET A 220 1.80 -10.49 -32.96
N GLU A 221 2.11 -9.23 -32.69
CA GLU A 221 3.06 -8.82 -31.67
C GLU A 221 2.49 -7.71 -30.79
N PHE A 222 2.76 -7.79 -29.49
CA PHE A 222 2.67 -6.67 -28.57
C PHE A 222 3.97 -5.86 -28.63
N GLU A 223 3.87 -4.56 -28.78
CA GLU A 223 4.95 -3.63 -28.49
C GLU A 223 4.74 -3.05 -27.09
N LEU A 224 5.70 -3.27 -26.20
CA LEU A 224 5.67 -2.84 -24.81
C LEU A 224 6.50 -1.58 -24.63
N SER A 225 6.28 -0.87 -23.51
CA SER A 225 7.15 0.22 -23.08
C SER A 225 8.61 -0.27 -23.02
N GLY A 226 9.55 0.59 -23.48
CA GLY A 226 10.96 0.21 -23.66
C GLY A 226 11.28 -0.51 -24.96
N GLY A 227 10.34 -0.59 -25.93
CA GLY A 227 10.58 -1.15 -27.26
C GLY A 227 10.63 -2.67 -27.34
N VAL A 228 10.24 -3.36 -26.28
CA VAL A 228 10.18 -4.83 -26.24
C VAL A 228 9.01 -5.33 -27.08
N ARG A 229 9.24 -6.36 -27.90
CA ARG A 229 8.20 -6.99 -28.73
C ARG A 229 7.96 -8.42 -28.29
N ILE A 230 6.70 -8.76 -27.99
CA ILE A 230 6.26 -10.10 -27.57
C ILE A 230 5.29 -10.67 -28.59
N ARG A 231 5.63 -11.86 -29.13
CA ARG A 231 4.78 -12.55 -30.10
C ARG A 231 3.53 -13.12 -29.45
N ILE A 232 2.38 -12.91 -30.11
CA ILE A 232 1.07 -13.40 -29.69
C ILE A 232 0.76 -14.72 -30.40
N ALA A 233 0.28 -15.72 -29.66
CA ALA A 233 -0.20 -16.95 -30.28
C ALA A 233 -1.49 -16.66 -31.07
N ARG A 234 -1.60 -17.19 -32.30
CA ARG A 234 -2.74 -16.95 -33.21
C ARG A 234 -4.11 -17.12 -32.55
N ARG A 235 -4.25 -18.16 -31.75
CA ARG A 235 -5.51 -18.51 -31.07
C ARG A 235 -5.98 -17.46 -30.06
N HIS A 236 -5.08 -16.64 -29.53
CA HIS A 236 -5.38 -15.62 -28.52
C HIS A 236 -5.48 -14.20 -29.08
N LEU A 237 -5.14 -14.00 -30.37
CA LEU A 237 -4.99 -12.67 -30.93
C LEU A 237 -6.26 -11.80 -30.85
N MET A 238 -7.43 -12.36 -31.17
CA MET A 238 -8.69 -11.62 -31.14
C MET A 238 -9.10 -11.26 -29.70
N GLU A 239 -9.02 -12.22 -28.81
CA GLU A 239 -9.32 -12.05 -27.38
C GLU A 239 -8.40 -10.97 -26.75
N LEU A 240 -7.11 -11.06 -27.04
CA LEU A 240 -6.11 -10.12 -26.48
C LEU A 240 -6.27 -8.70 -27.02
N LYS A 241 -6.59 -8.54 -28.31
CA LYS A 241 -6.92 -7.21 -28.88
C LYS A 241 -8.10 -6.58 -28.16
N GLU A 242 -9.12 -7.38 -27.88
CA GLU A 242 -10.31 -6.91 -27.16
C GLU A 242 -9.98 -6.56 -25.71
N CYS A 243 -9.22 -7.39 -24.99
CA CYS A 243 -8.76 -7.09 -23.61
C CYS A 243 -7.97 -5.78 -23.54
N VAL A 244 -7.02 -5.55 -24.46
CA VAL A 244 -6.22 -4.32 -24.50
C VAL A 244 -7.10 -3.11 -24.85
N ARG A 245 -8.03 -3.23 -25.79
CA ARG A 245 -8.97 -2.17 -26.14
C ARG A 245 -9.82 -1.75 -24.94
N GLN A 246 -10.42 -2.72 -24.23
CA GLN A 246 -11.23 -2.48 -23.03
C GLN A 246 -10.40 -1.84 -21.92
N TYR A 247 -9.16 -2.25 -21.74
CA TYR A 247 -8.24 -1.63 -20.77
C TYR A 247 -8.00 -0.15 -21.11
N TRP A 248 -7.68 0.17 -22.35
CA TRP A 248 -7.44 1.55 -22.78
C TRP A 248 -8.71 2.43 -22.66
N GLU A 249 -9.88 1.92 -23.01
CA GLU A 249 -11.16 2.62 -22.86
C GLU A 249 -11.49 2.88 -21.39
N ARG A 250 -11.25 1.90 -20.51
CA ARG A 250 -11.41 2.06 -19.06
C ARG A 250 -10.52 3.17 -18.51
N LYS A 251 -9.25 3.20 -18.89
CA LYS A 251 -8.29 4.24 -18.45
C LYS A 251 -8.68 5.63 -18.93
N LYS A 252 -9.20 5.80 -20.15
CA LYS A 252 -9.70 7.10 -20.64
C LYS A 252 -10.80 7.67 -19.77
N ARG A 253 -11.73 6.85 -19.28
CA ARG A 253 -12.83 7.31 -18.40
C ARG A 253 -12.35 7.82 -17.04
N TYR A 254 -11.26 7.30 -16.51
CA TYR A 254 -10.72 7.69 -15.19
C TYR A 254 -9.79 8.92 -15.26
N HIS A 255 -9.22 9.25 -16.41
CA HIS A 255 -8.24 10.33 -16.54
C HIS A 255 -8.81 11.59 -17.22
N GLY A 256 -10.11 11.64 -17.50
CA GLY A 256 -10.83 12.88 -17.87
C GLY A 256 -10.21 13.68 -19.03
N ILE A 257 -9.74 12.99 -20.11
CA ILE A 257 -9.32 13.62 -21.39
C ILE A 257 -10.28 13.19 -22.49
#